data_9156c28f7c81db15b788552c8b921353
#
_entry.id   9156c28f7c81db15b788552c8b921353
#
_cell.length_a   1.000
_cell.length_b   1.000
_cell.length_c   1.000
_cell.angle_alpha   90.00
_cell.angle_beta   90.00
_cell.angle_gamma   90.00
#
_symmetry.space_group_name_H-M   'P 1'
#
loop_
_entity.id
_entity.type
_entity.pdbx_description
1 polymer ?
#
loop_
_entity_poly.entity_id
_entity_poly.type
_entity_poly.pdbx_seq_one_letter_code
_entity_poly.pdbx_strand_id
1 'polypeptide(L)'
;ATDELQRGGVLPGRIRRDGKPMILLITSRRRGRWIVPKGWPMEGRSLVGAASREAFEEAGIVGDIGPTPMIEYRYMKVLDDGSQVPCRVTVFGMNVRGTLSHWREKAQRQRRWFSLDAAADRLDDEELAAFVRTLDATPARLKPTEGWTRLKRSSGERLEGTR
;
A
#
# COMPACT_ATOMS: atom_id res chain seq x y z
N ALA A 1 10.26 28.44 -4.34
CA ALA A 1 9.29 27.36 -4.52
C ALA A 1 9.42 26.37 -3.38
N THR A 2 8.30 25.94 -2.81
CA THR A 2 8.30 24.92 -1.79
C THR A 2 8.49 23.58 -2.45
N ASP A 3 9.49 22.84 -2.03
CA ASP A 3 9.72 21.51 -2.56
C ASP A 3 8.62 20.56 -2.11
N GLU A 4 8.10 19.81 -3.06
CA GLU A 4 7.12 18.78 -2.79
C GLU A 4 7.81 17.58 -2.18
N LEU A 5 7.29 17.09 -1.05
CA LEU A 5 7.78 15.86 -0.45
C LEU A 5 7.28 14.67 -1.27
N GLN A 6 8.06 13.59 -1.29
CA GLN A 6 7.69 12.38 -2.02
C GLN A 6 7.65 11.18 -1.09
N ARG A 7 6.65 10.33 -1.30
CA ARG A 7 6.52 9.06 -0.59
C ARG A 7 6.24 7.94 -1.58
N GLY A 8 6.69 6.74 -1.27
CA GLY A 8 6.31 5.54 -2.02
C GLY A 8 5.23 4.80 -1.28
N GLY A 9 4.16 4.46 -1.98
CA GLY A 9 3.05 3.71 -1.42
C GLY A 9 2.79 2.42 -2.16
N VAL A 10 2.05 1.54 -1.53
CA VAL A 10 1.66 0.25 -2.11
C VAL A 10 0.15 0.12 -2.07
N LEU A 11 -0.45 -0.33 -3.17
CA LEU A 11 -1.84 -0.75 -3.19
C LEU A 11 -1.86 -2.27 -3.15
N PRO A 12 -2.06 -2.87 -1.96
CA PRO A 12 -2.00 -4.32 -1.82
C PRO A 12 -3.32 -4.94 -2.25
N GLY A 13 -3.28 -5.80 -3.25
CA GLY A 13 -4.46 -6.42 -3.78
C GLY A 13 -4.36 -7.93 -3.87
N ARG A 14 -5.50 -8.56 -4.04
CA ARG A 14 -5.63 -9.99 -4.28
C ARG A 14 -6.94 -10.25 -5.01
N ILE A 15 -6.91 -11.19 -5.94
CA ILE A 15 -8.13 -11.66 -6.60
C ILE A 15 -8.59 -12.92 -5.87
N ARG A 16 -9.81 -12.91 -5.35
CA ARG A 16 -10.40 -14.06 -4.68
C ARG A 16 -10.70 -15.17 -5.69
N ARG A 17 -10.97 -16.38 -5.19
CA ARG A 17 -11.33 -17.52 -6.04
C ARG A 17 -12.57 -17.26 -6.88
N ASP A 18 -13.50 -16.45 -6.36
CA ASP A 18 -14.72 -16.07 -7.10
C ASP A 18 -14.46 -14.95 -8.11
N GLY A 19 -13.21 -14.52 -8.28
CA GLY A 19 -12.81 -13.48 -9.23
C GLY A 19 -12.94 -12.07 -8.70
N LYS A 20 -13.41 -11.89 -7.48
CA LYS A 20 -13.58 -10.56 -6.90
C LYS A 20 -12.27 -10.00 -6.38
N PRO A 21 -11.89 -8.78 -6.78
CA PRO A 21 -10.69 -8.14 -6.26
C PRO A 21 -10.92 -7.62 -4.83
N MET A 22 -9.88 -7.75 -4.03
CA MET A 22 -9.85 -7.27 -2.65
C MET A 22 -8.63 -6.40 -2.45
N ILE A 23 -8.75 -5.38 -1.62
CA ILE A 23 -7.67 -4.48 -1.25
C ILE A 23 -7.45 -4.56 0.26
N LEU A 24 -6.20 -4.65 0.67
CA LEU A 24 -5.83 -4.62 2.08
C LEU A 24 -5.48 -3.19 2.48
N LEU A 25 -6.11 -2.70 3.53
CA LEU A 25 -5.78 -1.41 4.11
C LEU A 25 -5.31 -1.59 5.56
N ILE A 26 -4.60 -0.60 6.04
CA ILE A 26 -4.16 -0.52 7.43
C ILE A 26 -4.65 0.79 8.04
N THR A 27 -4.64 0.86 9.37
CA THR A 27 -4.99 2.11 10.05
C THR A 27 -3.75 2.96 10.27
N SER A 28 -3.92 4.29 10.18
CA SER A 28 -2.88 5.22 10.58
C SER A 28 -2.69 5.15 12.10
N ARG A 29 -1.47 5.39 12.57
CA ARG A 29 -1.12 5.20 13.98
C ARG A 29 -1.79 6.19 14.93
N ARG A 30 -1.99 7.43 14.49
CA ARG A 30 -2.55 8.48 15.37
C ARG A 30 -4.06 8.54 15.31
N ARG A 31 -4.64 8.54 14.10
CA ARG A 31 -6.08 8.80 13.93
C ARG A 31 -6.89 7.55 13.62
N GLY A 32 -6.24 6.42 13.40
CA GLY A 32 -6.94 5.18 13.05
C GLY A 32 -7.68 5.23 11.72
N ARG A 33 -7.25 6.09 10.80
CA ARG A 33 -7.85 6.17 9.46
C ARG A 33 -7.34 5.05 8.58
N TRP A 34 -8.19 4.55 7.71
CA TRP A 34 -7.79 3.52 6.76
C TRP A 34 -6.95 4.13 5.65
N ILE A 35 -5.75 3.58 5.45
CA ILE A 35 -4.75 4.10 4.51
C ILE A 35 -4.05 2.94 3.80
N VAL A 36 -3.35 3.27 2.72
CA VAL A 36 -2.39 2.35 2.10
C VAL A 36 -1.04 2.47 2.79
N PRO A 37 -0.26 1.39 2.85
CA PRO A 37 1.11 1.47 3.37
C PRO A 37 1.95 2.44 2.52
N LYS A 38 2.72 3.31 3.17
CA LYS A 38 3.58 4.26 2.46
C LYS A 38 4.72 4.71 3.35
N GLY A 39 5.82 5.07 2.71
CA GLY A 39 7.01 5.50 3.42
C GLY A 39 7.83 6.51 2.66
N TRP A 40 8.76 7.12 3.38
CA TRP A 40 9.66 8.13 2.85
C TRP A 40 10.76 7.47 2.00
N PRO A 41 11.27 8.18 0.97
CA PRO A 41 12.42 7.69 0.21
C PRO A 41 13.60 7.44 1.16
N MET A 42 14.35 6.41 0.84
CA MET A 42 15.53 6.03 1.62
C MET A 42 16.76 6.14 0.73
N GLU A 43 17.85 6.64 1.30
CA GLU A 43 19.12 6.72 0.59
C GLU A 43 19.54 5.33 0.09
N GLY A 44 19.98 5.28 -1.16
CA GLY A 44 20.39 4.03 -1.79
C GLY A 44 19.28 3.09 -2.20
N ARG A 45 18.01 3.52 -2.07
CA ARG A 45 16.85 2.72 -2.48
C ARG A 45 15.98 3.46 -3.48
N SER A 46 15.41 2.69 -4.40
CA SER A 46 14.38 3.23 -5.30
C SER A 46 13.10 3.52 -4.51
N LEU A 47 12.21 4.31 -5.11
CA LEU A 47 10.92 4.61 -4.50
C LEU A 47 10.07 3.34 -4.32
N VAL A 48 10.10 2.43 -5.30
CA VAL A 48 9.41 1.14 -5.20
C VAL A 48 10.02 0.28 -4.08
N GLY A 49 11.34 0.35 -3.89
CA GLY A 49 12.01 -0.35 -2.79
C GLY A 49 11.57 0.17 -1.42
N ALA A 50 11.46 1.49 -1.28
CA ALA A 50 10.96 2.10 -0.05
C ALA A 50 9.50 1.70 0.21
N ALA A 51 8.66 1.71 -0.82
CA ALA A 51 7.27 1.30 -0.71
C ALA A 51 7.13 -0.17 -0.29
N SER A 52 7.95 -1.05 -0.86
CA SER A 52 7.97 -2.48 -0.53
C SER A 52 8.30 -2.72 0.94
N ARG A 53 9.29 -2.00 1.44
CA ARG A 53 9.69 -2.11 2.84
C ARG A 53 8.56 -1.71 3.77
N GLU A 54 7.84 -0.64 3.45
CA GLU A 54 6.74 -0.18 4.29
C GLU A 54 5.55 -1.14 4.26
N ALA A 55 5.29 -1.78 3.13
CA ALA A 55 4.28 -2.83 3.07
C ALA A 55 4.60 -3.96 4.04
N PHE A 56 5.86 -4.36 4.11
CA PHE A 56 6.32 -5.39 5.02
C PHE A 56 6.23 -4.93 6.48
N GLU A 57 6.77 -3.76 6.79
CA GLU A 57 6.88 -3.27 8.17
C GLU A 57 5.54 -2.79 8.75
N GLU A 58 4.75 -2.07 7.96
CA GLU A 58 3.49 -1.50 8.43
C GLU A 58 2.34 -2.50 8.37
N ALA A 59 2.28 -3.31 7.32
CA ALA A 59 1.13 -4.18 7.05
C ALA A 59 1.41 -5.67 7.20
N GLY A 60 2.68 -6.06 7.32
CA GLY A 60 3.02 -7.48 7.47
C GLY A 60 2.60 -8.32 6.27
N ILE A 61 2.84 -7.82 5.07
CA ILE A 61 2.48 -8.51 3.83
C ILE A 61 3.68 -8.75 2.96
N VAL A 62 3.61 -9.82 2.19
CA VAL A 62 4.60 -10.16 1.17
C VAL A 62 3.86 -10.51 -0.12
N GLY A 63 4.53 -10.33 -1.24
CA GLY A 63 3.91 -10.61 -2.53
C GLY A 63 4.75 -10.12 -3.68
N ASP A 64 4.13 -9.98 -4.84
CA ASP A 64 4.78 -9.49 -6.03
C ASP A 64 4.45 -8.01 -6.20
N ILE A 65 5.45 -7.17 -6.42
CA ILE A 65 5.26 -5.73 -6.58
C ILE A 65 5.58 -5.30 -8.00
N GLY A 66 4.70 -4.47 -8.57
CA GLY A 66 4.89 -3.93 -9.91
C GLY A 66 5.82 -2.72 -9.89
N PRO A 67 6.77 -2.64 -10.83
CA PRO A 67 7.76 -1.54 -10.85
C PRO A 67 7.21 -0.25 -11.44
N THR A 68 6.08 -0.31 -12.14
CA THR A 68 5.47 0.86 -12.76
C THR A 68 4.39 1.43 -11.84
N PRO A 69 4.43 2.72 -11.51
CA PRO A 69 3.38 3.32 -10.69
C PRO A 69 1.99 3.15 -11.27
N MET A 70 1.02 2.86 -10.41
CA MET A 70 -0.39 2.78 -10.80
C MET A 70 -1.05 4.15 -10.77
N ILE A 71 -0.72 4.97 -9.78
CA ILE A 71 -1.30 6.28 -9.56
C ILE A 71 -0.36 7.13 -8.71
N GLU A 72 -0.46 8.43 -8.88
CA GLU A 72 0.11 9.41 -7.95
C GLU A 72 -1.03 10.24 -7.40
N TYR A 73 -0.98 10.54 -6.12
CA TYR A 73 -1.92 11.46 -5.50
C TYR A 73 -1.20 12.41 -4.56
N ARG A 74 -1.82 13.53 -4.24
CA ARG A 74 -1.21 14.56 -3.40
C ARG A 74 -2.07 14.85 -2.19
N TYR A 75 -1.41 15.14 -1.08
CA TYR A 75 -2.08 15.61 0.13
C TYR A 75 -1.18 16.63 0.82
N MET A 76 -1.77 17.39 1.73
CA MET A 76 -1.01 18.35 2.54
C MET A 76 -0.61 17.68 3.84
N LYS A 77 0.71 17.54 4.05
CA LYS A 77 1.22 17.00 5.30
C LYS A 77 1.37 18.13 6.30
N VAL A 78 0.83 17.92 7.49
CA VAL A 78 0.98 18.86 8.60
C VAL A 78 2.26 18.52 9.36
N LEU A 79 3.16 19.48 9.46
CA LEU A 79 4.41 19.33 10.17
C LEU A 79 4.24 19.65 11.65
N ASP A 80 5.27 19.37 12.46
CA ASP A 80 5.21 19.54 13.92
C ASP A 80 4.97 21.00 14.33
N ASP A 81 5.43 21.95 13.53
CA ASP A 81 5.22 23.38 13.77
C ASP A 81 3.85 23.90 13.30
N GLY A 82 3.00 23.01 12.79
CA GLY A 82 1.69 23.37 12.28
C GLY A 82 1.67 23.80 10.81
N SER A 83 2.82 24.00 10.19
CA SER A 83 2.88 24.33 8.78
C SER A 83 2.47 23.14 7.93
N GLN A 84 2.04 23.39 6.68
CA GLN A 84 1.63 22.37 5.76
C GLN A 84 2.58 22.37 4.55
N VAL A 85 2.94 21.18 4.09
CA VAL A 85 3.72 21.01 2.88
C VAL A 85 3.04 20.01 1.95
N PRO A 86 3.08 20.24 0.62
CA PRO A 86 2.53 19.28 -0.30
C PRO A 86 3.36 17.99 -0.32
N CYS A 87 2.68 16.87 -0.35
CA CYS A 87 3.31 15.57 -0.40
C CYS A 87 2.70 14.77 -1.54
N ARG A 88 3.56 14.24 -2.41
CA ARG A 88 3.15 13.36 -3.50
C ARG A 88 3.41 11.91 -3.13
N VAL A 89 2.40 11.08 -3.27
CA VAL A 89 2.51 9.65 -3.05
C VAL A 89 2.47 8.94 -4.40
N THR A 90 3.51 8.20 -4.70
CA THR A 90 3.59 7.36 -5.89
C THR A 90 3.23 5.94 -5.46
N VAL A 91 2.14 5.39 -6.00
CA VAL A 91 1.58 4.11 -5.54
C VAL A 91 1.90 3.01 -6.54
N PHE A 92 2.48 1.93 -6.04
CA PHE A 92 2.82 0.73 -6.81
C PHE A 92 1.84 -0.39 -6.45
N GLY A 93 1.44 -1.18 -7.43
CA GLY A 93 0.57 -2.32 -7.19
C GLY A 93 1.34 -3.48 -6.55
N MET A 94 0.67 -4.19 -5.65
CA MET A 94 1.21 -5.42 -5.07
C MET A 94 0.15 -6.50 -5.13
N ASN A 95 0.54 -7.67 -5.63
CA ASN A 95 -0.27 -8.88 -5.50
C ASN A 95 0.16 -9.58 -4.21
N VAL A 96 -0.69 -9.57 -3.19
CA VAL A 96 -0.37 -10.13 -1.88
C VAL A 96 -0.42 -11.65 -1.95
N ARG A 97 0.69 -12.30 -1.62
CA ARG A 97 0.80 -13.76 -1.62
C ARG A 97 0.67 -14.33 -0.22
N GLY A 98 0.92 -13.53 0.81
CA GLY A 98 0.79 -13.98 2.17
C GLY A 98 0.79 -12.83 3.15
N THR A 99 0.22 -13.10 4.31
CA THR A 99 0.18 -12.17 5.43
C THR A 99 0.93 -12.79 6.61
N LEU A 100 1.70 -11.96 7.31
CA LEU A 100 2.49 -12.42 8.45
C LEU A 100 1.63 -12.40 9.71
N SER A 101 1.86 -13.36 10.61
CA SER A 101 1.21 -13.36 11.91
C SER A 101 1.85 -12.37 12.88
N HIS A 102 3.13 -12.04 12.66
CA HIS A 102 3.87 -11.05 13.42
C HIS A 102 4.62 -10.15 12.46
N TRP A 103 4.54 -8.84 12.69
CA TRP A 103 5.28 -7.85 11.90
C TRP A 103 5.56 -6.64 12.79
N ARG A 104 6.47 -5.77 12.33
CA ARG A 104 7.03 -4.69 13.14
C ARG A 104 5.97 -3.80 13.79
N GLU A 105 4.97 -3.35 13.04
CA GLU A 105 3.98 -2.39 13.55
C GLU A 105 2.63 -3.02 13.89
N LYS A 106 2.61 -4.33 14.11
CA LYS A 106 1.38 -5.07 14.42
C LYS A 106 0.59 -4.46 15.57
N ALA A 107 1.26 -4.09 16.64
CA ALA A 107 0.60 -3.55 17.83
C ALA A 107 0.06 -2.12 17.62
N GLN A 108 0.48 -1.44 16.56
CA GLN A 108 0.16 -0.05 16.32
C GLN A 108 -0.90 0.16 15.25
N ARG A 109 -1.27 -0.88 14.52
CA ARG A 109 -2.16 -0.77 13.37
C ARG A 109 -3.13 -1.94 13.30
N GLN A 110 -4.34 -1.67 12.79
CA GLN A 110 -5.24 -2.71 12.34
C GLN A 110 -5.00 -2.97 10.87
N ARG A 111 -5.31 -4.17 10.41
CA ARG A 111 -5.14 -4.60 9.03
C ARG A 111 -6.40 -5.36 8.62
N ARG A 112 -6.97 -5.01 7.45
CA ARG A 112 -8.20 -5.64 7.00
C ARG A 112 -8.30 -5.65 5.48
N TRP A 113 -8.90 -6.72 4.96
CA TRP A 113 -9.28 -6.82 3.57
C TRP A 113 -10.63 -6.18 3.32
N PHE A 114 -10.74 -5.46 2.21
CA PHE A 114 -11.98 -4.80 1.78
C PHE A 114 -12.26 -5.14 0.32
N SER A 115 -13.56 -5.15 -0.06
CA SER A 115 -13.92 -5.06 -1.46
C SER A 115 -13.45 -3.71 -2.02
N LEU A 116 -13.42 -3.56 -3.33
CA LEU A 116 -12.99 -2.28 -3.93
C LEU A 116 -13.85 -1.12 -3.47
N ASP A 117 -15.17 -1.28 -3.48
CA ASP A 117 -16.07 -0.22 -3.05
C ASP A 117 -15.91 0.11 -1.57
N ALA A 118 -15.80 -0.90 -0.73
CA ALA A 118 -15.60 -0.67 0.70
C ALA A 118 -14.26 -0.01 0.98
N ALA A 119 -13.19 -0.41 0.29
CA ALA A 119 -11.88 0.24 0.41
C ALA A 119 -11.95 1.70 0.00
N ALA A 120 -12.58 1.98 -1.14
CA ALA A 120 -12.73 3.34 -1.63
C ALA A 120 -13.53 4.22 -0.66
N ASP A 121 -14.59 3.66 -0.06
CA ASP A 121 -15.39 4.39 0.93
C ASP A 121 -14.61 4.73 2.20
N ARG A 122 -13.60 3.93 2.54
CA ARG A 122 -12.78 4.14 3.74
C ARG A 122 -11.62 5.09 3.52
N LEU A 123 -11.15 5.23 2.28
CA LEU A 123 -10.02 6.09 1.96
C LEU A 123 -10.44 7.56 1.97
N ASP A 124 -9.70 8.40 2.69
CA ASP A 124 -9.97 9.83 2.74
C ASP A 124 -9.56 10.56 1.46
N ASP A 125 -8.53 10.06 0.77
CA ASP A 125 -8.07 10.71 -0.45
C ASP A 125 -8.99 10.37 -1.61
N GLU A 126 -9.60 11.42 -2.19
CA GLU A 126 -10.60 11.26 -3.25
C GLU A 126 -10.01 10.72 -4.55
N GLU A 127 -8.78 11.12 -4.90
CA GLU A 127 -8.14 10.63 -6.11
C GLU A 127 -7.82 9.15 -6.00
N LEU A 128 -7.28 8.73 -4.86
CA LEU A 128 -6.98 7.32 -4.61
C LEU A 128 -8.26 6.49 -4.56
N ALA A 129 -9.28 6.98 -3.88
CA ALA A 129 -10.57 6.29 -3.79
C ALA A 129 -11.19 6.11 -5.19
N ALA A 130 -11.19 7.15 -6.01
CA ALA A 130 -11.71 7.08 -7.37
C ALA A 130 -10.92 6.07 -8.21
N PHE A 131 -9.60 6.06 -8.07
CA PHE A 131 -8.76 5.11 -8.76
C PHE A 131 -9.09 3.66 -8.37
N VAL A 132 -9.25 3.40 -7.07
CA VAL A 132 -9.57 2.06 -6.56
C VAL A 132 -10.89 1.57 -7.17
N ARG A 133 -11.90 2.44 -7.30
CA ARG A 133 -13.16 2.06 -7.93
C ARG A 133 -12.99 1.66 -9.40
N THR A 134 -12.04 2.27 -10.12
CA THR A 134 -11.80 1.91 -11.53
C THR A 134 -11.26 0.50 -11.70
N LEU A 135 -10.67 -0.07 -10.66
CA LEU A 135 -10.11 -1.43 -10.73
C LEU A 135 -11.18 -2.51 -10.89
N ASP A 136 -12.43 -2.20 -10.57
CA ASP A 136 -13.54 -3.12 -10.80
C ASP A 136 -13.69 -3.46 -12.28
N ALA A 137 -13.45 -2.48 -13.17
CA ALA A 137 -13.48 -2.69 -14.62
C ALA A 137 -12.21 -3.33 -15.17
N THR A 138 -11.10 -3.23 -14.44
CA THR A 138 -9.78 -3.73 -14.86
C THR A 138 -9.07 -4.50 -13.74
N PRO A 139 -9.68 -5.57 -13.20
CA PRO A 139 -9.08 -6.28 -12.06
C PRO A 139 -7.73 -6.93 -12.39
N ALA A 140 -7.45 -7.15 -13.67
CA ALA A 140 -6.16 -7.70 -14.08
C ALA A 140 -4.98 -6.80 -13.69
N ARG A 141 -5.20 -5.51 -13.44
CA ARG A 141 -4.14 -4.62 -12.98
C ARG A 141 -3.61 -4.98 -11.60
N LEU A 142 -4.35 -5.78 -10.83
CA LEU A 142 -3.91 -6.28 -9.52
C LEU A 142 -3.13 -7.60 -9.64
N LYS A 143 -3.05 -8.17 -10.84
CA LYS A 143 -2.31 -9.41 -11.07
C LYS A 143 -0.89 -9.12 -11.50
N PRO A 144 0.08 -9.93 -11.05
CA PRO A 144 1.46 -9.76 -11.50
C PRO A 144 1.57 -9.97 -13.00
N THR A 145 2.41 -9.15 -13.63
CA THR A 145 2.82 -9.34 -15.02
C THR A 145 4.33 -9.45 -15.06
N GLU A 146 4.89 -9.62 -16.25
CA GLU A 146 6.33 -9.66 -16.42
C GLU A 146 6.94 -8.37 -15.87
N GLY A 147 8.04 -8.50 -15.14
CA GLY A 147 8.71 -7.37 -14.53
C GLY A 147 8.35 -7.13 -13.06
N TRP A 148 7.29 -7.77 -12.57
CA TRP A 148 6.98 -7.68 -11.13
C TRP A 148 8.00 -8.48 -10.32
N THR A 149 8.43 -7.90 -9.21
CA THR A 149 9.44 -8.49 -8.33
C THR A 149 8.76 -9.14 -7.14
N ARG A 150 9.15 -10.38 -6.85
CA ARG A 150 8.68 -11.08 -5.66
C ARG A 150 9.43 -10.57 -4.44
N LEU A 151 8.69 -10.11 -3.43
CA LEU A 151 9.24 -9.74 -2.14
C LEU A 151 9.35 -10.98 -1.28
N LYS A 152 10.55 -11.22 -0.76
CA LYS A 152 10.81 -12.36 0.10
C LYS A 152 10.67 -11.94 1.56
N ARG A 153 10.11 -12.84 2.37
CA ARG A 153 10.09 -12.65 3.81
C ARG A 153 11.48 -12.94 4.39
N SER A 154 11.74 -12.42 5.57
CA SER A 154 12.94 -12.76 6.33
C SER A 154 12.87 -14.20 6.82
N SER A 155 14.05 -14.82 6.99
CA SER A 155 14.13 -16.18 7.52
C SER A 155 13.47 -16.28 8.90
N GLY A 156 12.68 -17.31 9.11
CA GLY A 156 12.02 -17.57 10.38
C GLY A 156 10.64 -16.91 10.56
N GLU A 157 10.22 -16.06 9.63
CA GLU A 157 8.89 -15.47 9.67
C GLU A 157 7.86 -16.42 9.09
N ARG A 158 6.64 -16.38 9.64
CA ARG A 158 5.54 -17.22 9.18
C ARG A 158 4.53 -16.43 8.38
N LEU A 159 3.96 -17.08 7.37
CA LEU A 159 2.86 -16.53 6.58
C LEU A 159 1.53 -17.07 7.08
N GLU A 160 0.51 -16.22 7.11
CA GLU A 160 -0.88 -16.59 7.32
C GLU A 160 -1.55 -16.70 5.96
N GLY A 161 -2.45 -17.69 5.80
CA GLY A 161 -3.24 -17.78 4.57
C GLY A 161 -2.40 -17.81 3.30
N THR A 162 -1.40 -18.64 3.26
CA THR A 162 -0.40 -18.69 2.21
C THR A 162 -0.87 -19.22 0.87
N ARG A 163 -2.15 -19.35 0.67
CA ARG A 163 -2.67 -19.92 -0.57
C ARG A 163 -3.58 -18.97 -1.30
#